data_587acdc563ea046c6d257ca1e0163714
#
_entry.id   587acdc563ea046c6d257ca1e0163714
#
_cell.length_a   1.000
_cell.length_b   1.000
_cell.length_c   1.000
_cell.angle_alpha   90.00
_cell.angle_beta   90.00
_cell.angle_gamma   90.00
#
_symmetry.space_group_name_H-M   'P 1'
#
loop_
_entity.id
_entity.type
_entity.pdbx_description
1 polymer ?
#
loop_
_entity_poly.entity_id
_entity_poly.type
_entity_poly.pdbx_seq_one_letter_code
_entity_poly.pdbx_strand_id
1 'polypeptide(L)'
;LSQNGQKTIVAGDVVDYPHELMAKSVMNVLNLMESKEQQPANNQPWQSLVYVDSNCNAQLDQGESLLTSRTIKANEKVCLIQRVISPTTAQGGDRFIASFKVNGKGTYSTATAKESNSVNDITTIGTAGLNITKLVRKTSTCPAPSNNSTPFTVSNQAAKGDYLEYQMTYTNNSNKNLVDVVLKDSVPIGTVYGAMSCTATGCQTEANAGQLKWTIPGVLAPKQKGQVGFCVRIPD
;
A
#
# COMPACT_ATOMS: atom_id res chain seq x y z
N LEU A 1 6.89 8.97 -12.95
CA LEU A 1 6.21 7.82 -12.36
C LEU A 1 6.31 7.92 -10.85
N SER A 2 5.22 7.68 -10.13
CA SER A 2 5.14 7.78 -8.68
C SER A 2 5.76 6.55 -7.96
N GLN A 3 5.77 6.60 -6.64
CA GLN A 3 6.51 5.75 -5.71
C GLN A 3 6.33 4.24 -5.91
N ASN A 4 7.35 3.47 -5.48
CA ASN A 4 7.28 2.03 -5.30
C ASN A 4 6.23 1.64 -4.25
N GLY A 5 5.54 0.53 -4.47
CA GLY A 5 4.58 -0.04 -3.54
C GLY A 5 5.13 -1.25 -2.78
N GLN A 6 4.58 -1.48 -1.58
CA GLN A 6 4.83 -2.72 -0.84
C GLN A 6 3.55 -3.13 -0.10
N LYS A 7 3.09 -4.36 -0.33
CA LYS A 7 1.89 -4.91 0.31
C LYS A 7 2.07 -6.37 0.65
N THR A 8 1.35 -6.81 1.69
CA THR A 8 1.28 -8.22 2.12
C THR A 8 -0.14 -8.73 1.89
N ILE A 9 -0.25 -9.87 1.24
CA ILE A 9 -1.53 -10.53 0.90
C ILE A 9 -1.49 -12.01 1.31
N VAL A 10 -2.61 -12.70 1.19
CA VAL A 10 -2.64 -14.17 1.29
C VAL A 10 -2.51 -14.82 -0.08
N ALA A 11 -2.11 -16.08 -0.11
CA ALA A 11 -2.01 -16.84 -1.35
C ALA A 11 -3.37 -16.92 -2.05
N GLY A 12 -3.40 -16.67 -3.37
CA GLY A 12 -4.61 -16.61 -4.19
C GLY A 12 -5.29 -15.23 -4.23
N ASP A 13 -4.79 -14.26 -3.47
CA ASP A 13 -5.37 -12.91 -3.48
C ASP A 13 -4.80 -12.03 -4.62
N VAL A 14 -5.51 -10.92 -4.82
CA VAL A 14 -5.18 -9.85 -5.78
C VAL A 14 -4.86 -8.58 -5.02
N VAL A 15 -3.87 -7.83 -5.50
CA VAL A 15 -3.49 -6.54 -4.95
C VAL A 15 -3.22 -5.52 -6.04
N ASP A 16 -3.67 -4.29 -5.83
CA ASP A 16 -3.53 -3.17 -6.75
C ASP A 16 -2.57 -2.13 -6.20
N TYR A 17 -1.69 -1.61 -7.07
CA TYR A 17 -0.74 -0.56 -6.78
C TYR A 17 -1.04 0.63 -7.69
N PRO A 18 -1.58 1.73 -7.15
CA PRO A 18 -1.86 2.93 -7.93
C PRO A 18 -0.57 3.73 -8.17
N HIS A 19 -0.42 4.21 -9.39
CA HIS A 19 0.71 5.03 -9.82
C HIS A 19 0.23 6.23 -10.63
N GLU A 20 1.02 7.29 -10.60
CA GLU A 20 0.82 8.46 -11.44
C GLU A 20 2.03 8.65 -12.35
N LEU A 21 1.78 8.84 -13.63
CA LEU A 21 2.75 9.23 -14.62
C LEU A 21 2.46 10.65 -15.09
N MET A 22 3.46 11.50 -15.03
CA MET A 22 3.38 12.85 -15.59
C MET A 22 4.53 13.03 -16.60
N ALA A 23 4.20 13.39 -17.82
CA ALA A 23 5.17 13.70 -18.85
C ALA A 23 5.47 15.21 -18.84
N LYS A 24 6.74 15.60 -18.75
CA LYS A 24 7.16 17.02 -18.84
C LYS A 24 7.15 17.57 -20.27
N SER A 25 7.24 16.67 -21.24
CA SER A 25 7.21 16.98 -22.67
C SER A 25 6.25 16.04 -23.39
N VAL A 26 5.87 16.37 -24.63
CA VAL A 26 5.07 15.45 -25.44
C VAL A 26 5.87 14.18 -25.69
N MET A 27 5.29 13.03 -25.31
CA MET A 27 5.83 11.71 -25.55
C MET A 27 5.01 11.03 -26.65
N ASN A 28 5.64 10.73 -27.79
CA ASN A 28 4.93 10.17 -28.94
C ASN A 28 4.50 8.72 -28.75
N VAL A 29 5.25 7.96 -27.96
CA VAL A 29 4.98 6.53 -27.73
C VAL A 29 5.36 6.20 -26.30
N LEU A 30 4.41 5.66 -25.57
CA LEU A 30 4.64 5.06 -24.28
C LEU A 30 4.77 3.55 -24.47
N ASN A 31 5.98 3.01 -24.29
CA ASN A 31 6.22 1.57 -24.26
C ASN A 31 6.34 1.12 -22.80
N LEU A 32 5.50 0.19 -22.44
CA LEU A 32 5.57 -0.48 -21.15
C LEU A 32 6.54 -1.65 -21.26
N MET A 33 7.56 -1.65 -20.41
CA MET A 33 8.39 -2.82 -20.17
C MET A 33 8.13 -3.31 -18.75
N GLU A 34 7.71 -4.53 -18.63
CA GLU A 34 7.49 -5.19 -17.36
C GLU A 34 8.55 -6.24 -17.12
N SER A 35 9.18 -6.22 -15.98
CA SER A 35 10.03 -7.31 -15.50
C SER A 35 9.42 -7.89 -14.23
N LYS A 36 9.58 -9.20 -14.04
CA LYS A 36 9.03 -9.96 -12.93
C LYS A 36 10.14 -10.73 -12.25
N GLU A 37 10.23 -10.60 -10.94
CA GLU A 37 11.16 -11.35 -10.12
C GLU A 37 10.39 -12.05 -9.00
N GLN A 38 10.68 -13.32 -8.78
CA GLN A 38 10.12 -14.13 -7.69
C GLN A 38 11.20 -14.52 -6.70
N GLN A 39 10.86 -14.46 -5.41
CA GLN A 39 11.74 -14.86 -4.33
C GLN A 39 10.96 -15.77 -3.34
N PRO A 40 11.31 -17.07 -3.19
CA PRO A 40 12.35 -17.78 -3.97
C PRO A 40 11.98 -17.90 -5.46
N ALA A 41 12.97 -18.16 -6.30
CA ALA A 41 12.79 -18.38 -7.73
C ALA A 41 12.18 -19.79 -7.97
N ASN A 42 10.87 -19.91 -7.76
CA ASN A 42 10.13 -21.18 -7.73
C ASN A 42 9.14 -21.35 -8.89
N ASN A 43 9.21 -20.49 -9.91
CA ASN A 43 8.34 -20.51 -11.09
C ASN A 43 6.84 -20.57 -10.79
N GLN A 44 6.41 -20.01 -9.68
CA GLN A 44 4.99 -19.89 -9.36
C GLN A 44 4.28 -18.99 -10.39
N PRO A 45 3.01 -19.28 -10.76
CA PRO A 45 2.29 -18.54 -11.80
C PRO A 45 1.75 -17.18 -11.31
N TRP A 46 2.64 -16.33 -10.79
CA TRP A 46 2.30 -14.95 -10.50
C TRP A 46 1.95 -14.19 -11.78
N GLN A 47 0.98 -13.32 -11.69
CA GLN A 47 0.62 -12.43 -12.80
C GLN A 47 0.73 -10.97 -12.36
N SER A 48 1.12 -10.12 -13.29
CA SER A 48 1.09 -8.67 -13.12
C SER A 48 0.56 -8.05 -14.41
N LEU A 49 -0.35 -7.11 -14.26
CA LEU A 49 -1.03 -6.41 -15.35
C LEU A 49 -1.12 -4.93 -14.99
N VAL A 50 -0.94 -4.05 -15.97
CA VAL A 50 -1.06 -2.61 -15.76
C VAL A 50 -2.28 -2.08 -16.50
N TYR A 51 -3.13 -1.36 -15.78
CA TYR A 51 -4.36 -0.76 -16.29
C TYR A 51 -4.27 0.77 -16.29
N VAL A 52 -5.08 1.40 -17.12
CA VAL A 52 -5.30 2.86 -17.08
C VAL A 52 -6.46 3.13 -16.11
N ASP A 53 -6.17 3.82 -15.02
CA ASP A 53 -7.18 4.35 -14.10
C ASP A 53 -7.70 5.66 -14.69
N SER A 54 -8.82 5.56 -15.40
CA SER A 54 -9.34 6.65 -16.23
C SER A 54 -9.97 7.79 -15.43
N ASN A 55 -10.44 7.52 -14.22
CA ASN A 55 -11.01 8.52 -13.32
C ASN A 55 -10.05 8.93 -12.17
N CYS A 56 -8.86 8.32 -12.12
CA CYS A 56 -7.83 8.61 -11.12
C CYS A 56 -8.31 8.42 -9.66
N ASN A 57 -9.14 7.41 -9.41
CA ASN A 57 -9.65 7.12 -8.08
C ASN A 57 -8.80 6.09 -7.30
N ALA A 58 -7.71 5.59 -7.90
CA ALA A 58 -6.81 4.58 -7.34
C ALA A 58 -7.47 3.20 -7.10
N GLN A 59 -8.55 2.91 -7.82
CA GLN A 59 -9.26 1.62 -7.81
C GLN A 59 -9.43 1.14 -9.24
N LEU A 60 -9.37 -0.17 -9.47
CA LEU A 60 -9.64 -0.73 -10.78
C LEU A 60 -11.15 -0.92 -10.95
N ASP A 61 -11.74 -0.07 -11.77
CA ASP A 61 -13.17 -0.05 -12.06
C ASP A 61 -13.54 -0.88 -13.30
N GLN A 62 -14.83 -1.21 -13.39
CA GLN A 62 -15.34 -1.91 -14.56
C GLN A 62 -15.23 -1.01 -15.81
N GLY A 63 -14.62 -1.53 -16.87
CA GLY A 63 -14.43 -0.82 -18.14
C GLY A 63 -13.05 -0.19 -18.30
N GLU A 64 -12.22 -0.18 -17.25
CA GLU A 64 -10.84 0.25 -17.37
C GLU A 64 -10.00 -0.77 -18.15
N SER A 65 -9.16 -0.27 -19.02
CA SER A 65 -8.43 -1.09 -20.00
C SER A 65 -6.96 -1.27 -19.63
N LEU A 66 -6.39 -2.37 -20.08
CA LEU A 66 -4.95 -2.58 -20.01
C LEU A 66 -4.20 -1.42 -20.69
N LEU A 67 -3.10 -1.02 -20.08
CA LEU A 67 -2.22 -0.02 -20.66
C LEU A 67 -1.59 -0.56 -21.95
N THR A 68 -1.82 0.14 -23.04
CA THR A 68 -1.16 -0.06 -24.32
C THR A 68 -0.31 1.15 -24.67
N SER A 69 0.42 1.10 -25.79
CA SER A 69 1.15 2.27 -26.29
C SER A 69 0.19 3.43 -26.56
N ARG A 70 0.50 4.61 -26.04
CA ARG A 70 -0.28 5.83 -26.25
C ARG A 70 0.62 7.06 -26.33
N THR A 71 0.08 8.12 -26.93
CA THR A 71 0.70 9.45 -26.88
C THR A 71 0.25 10.19 -25.64
N ILE A 72 1.19 10.80 -24.93
CA ILE A 72 0.96 11.60 -23.73
C ILE A 72 1.39 13.03 -24.03
N LYS A 73 0.53 13.99 -23.73
CA LYS A 73 0.81 15.42 -23.90
C LYS A 73 1.73 15.94 -22.79
N ALA A 74 2.39 17.04 -23.04
CA ALA A 74 3.16 17.74 -22.01
C ALA A 74 2.25 18.11 -20.82
N ASN A 75 2.70 17.81 -19.60
CA ASN A 75 1.98 17.99 -18.34
C ASN A 75 0.67 17.19 -18.21
N GLU A 76 0.40 16.25 -19.12
CA GLU A 76 -0.69 15.31 -18.95
C GLU A 76 -0.36 14.34 -17.81
N LYS A 77 -1.29 14.22 -16.88
CA LYS A 77 -1.28 13.21 -15.82
C LYS A 77 -2.00 11.97 -16.32
N VAL A 78 -1.36 10.81 -16.20
CA VAL A 78 -1.94 9.51 -16.48
C VAL A 78 -1.91 8.69 -15.20
N CYS A 79 -3.06 8.26 -14.73
CA CYS A 79 -3.18 7.37 -13.57
C CYS A 79 -3.16 5.92 -14.05
N LEU A 80 -2.43 5.09 -13.33
CA LEU A 80 -2.20 3.68 -13.66
C LEU A 80 -2.43 2.82 -12.43
N ILE A 81 -2.88 1.59 -12.64
CA ILE A 81 -2.96 0.57 -11.60
C ILE A 81 -2.17 -0.64 -12.05
N GLN A 82 -1.12 -0.99 -11.30
CA GLN A 82 -0.47 -2.28 -11.45
C GLN A 82 -1.18 -3.29 -10.56
N ARG A 83 -1.87 -4.24 -11.17
CA ARG A 83 -2.54 -5.34 -10.48
C ARG A 83 -1.62 -6.55 -10.44
N VAL A 84 -1.41 -7.10 -9.24
CA VAL A 84 -0.67 -8.33 -9.00
C VAL A 84 -1.63 -9.39 -8.50
N ILE A 85 -1.58 -10.59 -9.11
CA ILE A 85 -2.39 -11.75 -8.75
C ILE A 85 -1.42 -12.82 -8.23
N SER A 86 -1.61 -13.22 -6.98
CA SER A 86 -0.79 -14.28 -6.40
C SER A 86 -1.35 -15.66 -6.70
N PRO A 87 -0.49 -16.67 -6.91
CA PRO A 87 -0.94 -18.05 -7.06
C PRO A 87 -1.49 -18.59 -5.72
N THR A 88 -2.49 -19.46 -5.81
CA THR A 88 -3.07 -20.16 -4.63
C THR A 88 -2.08 -21.10 -3.94
N THR A 89 -1.02 -21.48 -4.65
CA THR A 89 0.05 -22.36 -4.18
C THR A 89 1.22 -21.62 -3.54
N ALA A 90 1.23 -20.29 -3.55
CA ALA A 90 2.29 -19.50 -2.94
C ALA A 90 2.38 -19.75 -1.43
N GLN A 91 3.59 -19.75 -0.93
CA GLN A 91 3.86 -20.03 0.48
C GLN A 91 4.08 -18.74 1.27
N GLY A 92 3.79 -18.76 2.56
CA GLY A 92 4.11 -17.64 3.45
C GLY A 92 5.58 -17.25 3.37
N GLY A 93 5.85 -15.98 3.14
CA GLY A 93 7.19 -15.44 2.91
C GLY A 93 7.59 -15.32 1.43
N ASP A 94 6.88 -15.96 0.50
CA ASP A 94 7.12 -15.75 -0.94
C ASP A 94 6.93 -14.29 -1.30
N ARG A 95 7.79 -13.79 -2.16
CA ARG A 95 7.78 -12.41 -2.64
C ARG A 95 7.75 -12.37 -4.15
N PHE A 96 6.99 -11.42 -4.66
CA PHE A 96 6.95 -11.10 -6.07
C PHE A 96 7.25 -9.62 -6.26
N ILE A 97 8.22 -9.31 -7.12
CA ILE A 97 8.61 -7.95 -7.46
C ILE A 97 8.15 -7.70 -8.89
N ALA A 98 7.14 -6.89 -9.02
CA ALA A 98 6.64 -6.43 -10.31
C ALA A 98 7.25 -5.07 -10.61
N SER A 99 8.13 -5.02 -11.60
CA SER A 99 8.78 -3.79 -12.05
C SER A 99 8.19 -3.39 -13.38
N PHE A 100 7.61 -2.21 -13.49
CA PHE A 100 7.28 -1.68 -14.79
C PHE A 100 8.06 -0.40 -15.10
N LYS A 101 8.43 -0.28 -16.34
CA LYS A 101 9.24 0.82 -16.86
C LYS A 101 8.50 1.49 -17.99
N VAL A 102 8.37 2.79 -17.88
CA VAL A 102 7.84 3.64 -18.92
C VAL A 102 8.99 4.19 -19.74
N ASN A 103 8.96 3.92 -21.04
CA ASN A 103 9.90 4.50 -22.01
C ASN A 103 9.13 5.43 -22.93
N GLY A 104 9.58 6.67 -23.07
CA GLY A 104 8.99 7.64 -23.95
C GLY A 104 10.01 8.22 -24.93
N LYS A 105 9.53 8.58 -26.13
CA LYS A 105 10.28 9.31 -27.12
C LYS A 105 9.67 10.70 -27.26
N GLY A 106 10.38 11.74 -26.82
CA GLY A 106 9.93 13.12 -26.95
C GLY A 106 9.97 13.61 -28.40
N THR A 107 9.00 14.47 -28.76
CA THR A 107 8.92 15.11 -30.08
C THR A 107 9.81 16.32 -30.24
N TYR A 108 10.42 16.81 -29.19
CA TYR A 108 11.29 17.97 -29.22
C TYR A 108 12.75 17.58 -29.36
N SER A 109 13.21 17.53 -30.53
CA SER A 109 14.56 17.61 -31.07
C SER A 109 14.92 16.44 -31.99
N THR A 110 15.81 16.73 -32.89
CA THR A 110 16.52 15.76 -33.74
C THR A 110 17.33 14.74 -32.94
N ALA A 111 17.42 14.87 -31.62
CA ALA A 111 18.01 13.93 -30.68
C ALA A 111 16.94 13.10 -29.97
N THR A 112 17.03 11.80 -30.05
CA THR A 112 16.18 10.80 -29.38
C THR A 112 16.50 10.78 -27.88
N ALA A 113 15.93 11.68 -27.09
CA ALA A 113 16.00 11.57 -25.64
C ALA A 113 15.09 10.40 -25.19
N LYS A 114 15.70 9.30 -24.83
CA LYS A 114 14.99 8.20 -24.16
C LYS A 114 14.86 8.55 -22.68
N GLU A 115 13.74 9.06 -22.28
CA GLU A 115 13.42 9.13 -20.84
C GLU A 115 12.85 7.79 -20.39
N SER A 116 13.41 7.24 -19.33
CA SER A 116 12.88 6.04 -18.70
C SER A 116 12.71 6.26 -17.21
N ASN A 117 11.56 5.91 -16.72
CA ASN A 117 11.27 5.88 -15.29
C ASN A 117 10.64 4.53 -14.95
N SER A 118 10.98 3.99 -13.78
CA SER A 118 10.50 2.67 -13.34
C SER A 118 10.01 2.72 -11.91
N VAL A 119 9.06 1.85 -11.60
CA VAL A 119 8.60 1.54 -10.24
C VAL A 119 8.72 0.04 -9.99
N ASN A 120 8.93 -0.31 -8.73
CA ASN A 120 9.00 -1.67 -8.24
C ASN A 120 7.94 -1.86 -7.17
N ASP A 121 6.98 -2.74 -7.43
CA ASP A 121 5.95 -3.10 -6.46
C ASP A 121 6.23 -4.47 -5.88
N ILE A 122 6.36 -4.52 -4.57
CA ILE A 122 6.71 -5.73 -3.84
C ILE A 122 5.45 -6.30 -3.18
N THR A 123 5.06 -7.49 -3.62
CA THR A 123 4.00 -8.26 -3.00
C THR A 123 4.60 -9.40 -2.19
N THR A 124 4.25 -9.52 -0.92
CA THR A 124 4.72 -10.60 -0.04
C THR A 124 3.53 -11.45 0.39
N ILE A 125 3.67 -12.76 0.39
CA ILE A 125 2.68 -13.67 0.97
C ILE A 125 2.86 -13.70 2.49
N GLY A 126 1.81 -13.36 3.21
CA GLY A 126 1.80 -13.40 4.68
C GLY A 126 1.96 -14.83 5.22
N THR A 127 2.77 -14.99 6.25
CA THR A 127 3.07 -16.30 6.85
C THR A 127 1.94 -16.86 7.71
N ALA A 128 1.06 -15.99 8.22
CA ALA A 128 0.05 -16.36 9.22
C ALA A 128 -1.41 -16.17 8.77
N GLY A 129 -1.67 -15.81 7.54
CA GLY A 129 -3.04 -15.50 7.09
C GLY A 129 -3.67 -14.27 7.76
N LEU A 130 -2.88 -13.47 8.49
CA LEU A 130 -3.31 -12.20 9.07
C LEU A 130 -3.04 -11.08 8.07
N ASN A 131 -4.10 -10.43 7.63
CA ASN A 131 -4.02 -9.23 6.80
C ASN A 131 -4.08 -8.00 7.71
N ILE A 132 -3.25 -6.98 7.42
CA ILE A 132 -3.23 -5.71 8.15
C ILE A 132 -3.32 -4.57 7.14
N THR A 133 -4.31 -3.70 7.36
CA THR A 133 -4.44 -2.44 6.62
C THR A 133 -4.16 -1.29 7.58
N LYS A 134 -3.23 -0.40 7.26
CA LYS A 134 -2.90 0.78 8.06
C LYS A 134 -3.34 2.04 7.32
N LEU A 135 -4.10 2.87 8.00
CA LEU A 135 -4.60 4.16 7.52
C LEU A 135 -4.25 5.26 8.52
N VAL A 136 -4.32 6.50 8.06
CA VAL A 136 -4.00 7.70 8.86
C VAL A 136 -5.02 8.80 8.60
N ARG A 137 -5.32 9.60 9.64
CA ARG A 137 -6.09 10.85 9.51
C ARG A 137 -5.55 11.95 10.40
N LYS A 138 -5.88 13.19 10.09
CA LYS A 138 -5.66 14.31 11.01
C LYS A 138 -6.73 14.31 12.10
N THR A 139 -6.32 14.72 13.28
CA THR A 139 -7.21 14.89 14.43
C THR A 139 -6.84 16.15 15.19
N SER A 140 -7.76 16.67 16.01
CA SER A 140 -7.55 17.88 16.80
C SER A 140 -6.79 17.63 18.10
N THR A 141 -6.85 16.42 18.61
CA THR A 141 -6.21 15.99 19.87
C THR A 141 -5.73 14.55 19.78
N CYS A 142 -4.95 14.13 20.76
CA CYS A 142 -4.53 12.75 20.95
C CYS A 142 -4.87 12.31 22.39
N PRO A 143 -5.74 11.32 22.62
CA PRO A 143 -6.49 10.54 21.62
C PRO A 143 -7.46 11.39 20.79
N ALA A 144 -7.83 10.89 19.61
CA ALA A 144 -8.82 11.54 18.77
C ALA A 144 -10.19 11.56 19.43
N PRO A 145 -10.97 12.65 19.28
CA PRO A 145 -12.33 12.69 19.81
C PRO A 145 -13.22 11.68 19.08
N SER A 146 -14.18 11.10 19.80
CA SER A 146 -15.10 10.07 19.28
C SER A 146 -15.97 10.54 18.10
N ASN A 147 -16.20 11.85 18.00
CA ASN A 147 -16.98 12.48 16.93
C ASN A 147 -16.13 12.97 15.75
N ASN A 148 -14.85 12.57 15.66
CA ASN A 148 -14.01 12.94 14.54
C ASN A 148 -14.49 12.28 13.24
N SER A 149 -15.04 13.09 12.34
CA SER A 149 -15.57 12.67 11.04
C SER A 149 -14.54 12.69 9.90
N THR A 150 -13.29 13.10 10.17
CA THR A 150 -12.23 13.11 9.16
C THR A 150 -11.99 11.68 8.67
N PRO A 151 -12.06 11.41 7.35
CA PRO A 151 -11.86 10.07 6.83
C PRO A 151 -10.40 9.61 7.00
N PHE A 152 -10.23 8.33 7.22
CA PHE A 152 -8.93 7.68 7.18
C PHE A 152 -8.47 7.48 5.74
N THR A 153 -7.21 7.76 5.47
CA THR A 153 -6.57 7.65 4.15
C THR A 153 -5.26 6.85 4.24
N VAL A 154 -4.73 6.41 3.12
CA VAL A 154 -3.46 5.66 3.08
C VAL A 154 -2.25 6.54 3.39
N SER A 155 -2.38 7.85 3.16
CA SER A 155 -1.36 8.86 3.48
C SER A 155 -2.04 10.16 3.90
N ASN A 156 -1.33 11.01 4.66
CA ASN A 156 -1.83 12.34 5.03
C ASN A 156 -0.68 13.34 5.04
N GLN A 157 -1.01 14.61 4.81
CA GLN A 157 -0.07 15.72 4.99
C GLN A 157 -0.36 16.39 6.33
N ALA A 158 0.69 16.69 7.07
CA ALA A 158 0.57 17.31 8.38
C ALA A 158 1.66 18.38 8.58
N ALA A 159 1.32 19.43 9.30
CA ALA A 159 2.21 20.53 9.68
C ALA A 159 2.64 20.39 11.14
N LYS A 160 3.58 21.22 11.54
CA LYS A 160 3.98 21.38 12.96
C LYS A 160 2.75 21.68 13.84
N GLY A 161 2.70 21.05 14.99
CA GLY A 161 1.58 21.16 15.92
C GLY A 161 0.40 20.22 15.62
N ASP A 162 0.29 19.65 14.43
CA ASP A 162 -0.79 18.74 14.05
C ASP A 162 -0.73 17.41 14.82
N TYR A 163 -1.89 16.81 15.00
CA TYR A 163 -2.03 15.44 15.48
C TYR A 163 -2.43 14.51 14.35
N LEU A 164 -1.85 13.32 14.34
CA LEU A 164 -2.17 12.24 13.43
C LEU A 164 -2.65 11.02 14.22
N GLU A 165 -3.75 10.44 13.80
CA GLU A 165 -4.26 9.18 14.29
C GLU A 165 -4.06 8.09 13.23
N TYR A 166 -3.38 7.02 13.61
CA TYR A 166 -3.19 5.83 12.82
C TYR A 166 -4.16 4.74 13.26
N GLN A 167 -4.78 4.08 12.31
CA GLN A 167 -5.65 2.93 12.52
C GLN A 167 -5.13 1.75 11.74
N MET A 168 -4.95 0.61 12.39
CA MET A 168 -4.66 -0.67 11.76
C MET A 168 -5.86 -1.59 11.93
N THR A 169 -6.42 -2.04 10.82
CA THR A 169 -7.42 -3.11 10.81
C THR A 169 -6.71 -4.42 10.52
N TYR A 170 -6.82 -5.37 11.41
CA TYR A 170 -6.31 -6.72 11.22
C TYR A 170 -7.46 -7.68 10.94
N THR A 171 -7.25 -8.62 10.02
CA THR A 171 -8.26 -9.60 9.60
C THR A 171 -7.60 -10.97 9.48
N ASN A 172 -8.21 -12.00 10.06
CA ASN A 172 -7.80 -13.37 9.80
C ASN A 172 -8.36 -13.82 8.44
N ASN A 173 -7.51 -13.81 7.43
CA ASN A 173 -7.87 -14.28 6.09
C ASN A 173 -7.62 -15.77 5.88
N SER A 174 -7.08 -16.46 6.87
CA SER A 174 -6.94 -17.92 6.83
C SER A 174 -8.26 -18.64 7.07
N ASN A 175 -8.27 -19.94 6.82
CA ASN A 175 -9.39 -20.83 7.15
C ASN A 175 -9.25 -21.51 8.54
N LYS A 176 -8.27 -21.06 9.33
CA LYS A 176 -7.99 -21.57 10.67
C LYS A 176 -8.09 -20.46 11.71
N ASN A 177 -8.35 -20.84 12.94
CA ASN A 177 -8.25 -19.92 14.07
C ASN A 177 -6.80 -19.46 14.26
N LEU A 178 -6.60 -18.17 14.47
CA LEU A 178 -5.37 -17.62 15.00
C LEU A 178 -5.54 -17.37 16.49
N VAL A 179 -4.48 -17.58 17.26
CA VAL A 179 -4.49 -17.35 18.70
C VAL A 179 -3.39 -16.38 19.09
N ASP A 180 -3.62 -15.61 20.15
CA ASP A 180 -2.64 -14.71 20.75
C ASP A 180 -1.95 -13.81 19.72
N VAL A 181 -2.76 -13.10 18.95
CA VAL A 181 -2.27 -12.23 17.88
C VAL A 181 -1.48 -11.06 18.48
N VAL A 182 -0.24 -10.89 18.03
CA VAL A 182 0.62 -9.79 18.43
C VAL A 182 0.88 -8.89 17.23
N LEU A 183 0.50 -7.61 17.34
CA LEU A 183 0.81 -6.58 16.36
C LEU A 183 1.93 -5.69 16.89
N LYS A 184 2.82 -5.27 16.01
CA LYS A 184 3.90 -4.33 16.33
C LYS A 184 3.96 -3.22 15.30
N ASP A 185 4.27 -2.02 15.75
CA ASP A 185 4.51 -0.85 14.91
C ASP A 185 5.57 0.03 15.57
N SER A 186 5.93 1.13 14.95
CA SER A 186 6.84 2.12 15.51
C SER A 186 6.27 3.51 15.36
N VAL A 187 6.60 4.36 16.33
CA VAL A 187 6.32 5.79 16.26
C VAL A 187 7.10 6.39 15.08
N PRO A 188 6.43 7.08 14.13
CA PRO A 188 7.11 7.68 13.00
C PRO A 188 8.20 8.66 13.43
N ILE A 189 9.33 8.63 12.75
CA ILE A 189 10.45 9.55 13.02
C ILE A 189 9.97 10.99 12.88
N GLY A 190 10.39 11.85 13.80
CA GLY A 190 10.00 13.26 13.83
C GLY A 190 8.63 13.52 14.45
N THR A 191 8.01 12.52 15.11
CA THR A 191 6.75 12.70 15.83
C THR A 191 6.90 12.33 17.31
N VAL A 192 5.99 12.83 18.14
CA VAL A 192 5.90 12.52 19.56
C VAL A 192 4.70 11.60 19.78
N TYR A 193 4.95 10.49 20.45
CA TYR A 193 3.92 9.54 20.85
C TYR A 193 2.88 10.17 21.78
N GLY A 194 1.62 9.83 21.61
CA GLY A 194 0.52 10.29 22.48
C GLY A 194 -0.21 9.15 23.16
N ALA A 195 -0.98 8.37 22.44
CA ALA A 195 -1.81 7.31 23.01
C ALA A 195 -1.97 6.11 22.05
N MET A 196 -2.32 4.95 22.61
CA MET A 196 -2.71 3.74 21.88
C MET A 196 -4.19 3.44 22.11
N SER A 197 -4.78 2.72 21.15
CA SER A 197 -6.16 2.20 21.22
C SER A 197 -6.24 0.76 20.75
N CYS A 198 -7.27 0.04 21.21
CA CYS A 198 -7.56 -1.32 20.79
C CYS A 198 -9.04 -1.61 21.01
N THR A 199 -9.68 -2.25 20.04
CA THR A 199 -11.12 -2.60 20.12
C THR A 199 -11.38 -3.99 20.71
N ALA A 200 -10.36 -4.84 20.81
CA ALA A 200 -10.53 -6.19 21.31
C ALA A 200 -10.59 -6.22 22.85
N THR A 201 -11.53 -6.98 23.40
CA THR A 201 -11.63 -7.20 24.85
C THR A 201 -10.35 -7.87 25.37
N GLY A 202 -9.82 -7.34 26.47
CA GLY A 202 -8.59 -7.86 27.08
C GLY A 202 -7.29 -7.56 26.34
N CYS A 203 -7.34 -6.75 25.29
CA CYS A 203 -6.17 -6.31 24.56
C CYS A 203 -5.20 -5.54 25.47
N GLN A 204 -3.93 -5.88 25.41
CA GLN A 204 -2.86 -5.22 26.13
C GLN A 204 -2.04 -4.35 25.17
N THR A 205 -1.67 -3.16 25.61
CA THR A 205 -0.90 -2.21 24.82
C THR A 205 0.39 -1.84 25.54
N GLU A 206 1.50 -1.87 24.83
CA GLU A 206 2.83 -1.47 25.34
C GLU A 206 3.45 -0.46 24.39
N ALA A 207 3.99 0.65 24.94
CA ALA A 207 4.78 1.62 24.21
C ALA A 207 6.13 1.78 24.92
N ASN A 208 7.22 1.43 24.24
CA ASN A 208 8.56 1.47 24.79
C ASN A 208 9.57 1.90 23.72
N ALA A 209 10.35 2.94 24.01
CA ALA A 209 11.42 3.45 23.14
C ALA A 209 11.01 3.63 21.66
N GLY A 210 9.80 4.13 21.42
CA GLY A 210 9.24 4.34 20.09
C GLY A 210 8.70 3.07 19.41
N GLN A 211 8.76 1.91 20.07
CA GLN A 211 8.11 0.69 19.63
C GLN A 211 6.73 0.57 20.26
N LEU A 212 5.75 0.17 19.44
CA LEU A 212 4.36 -0.03 19.85
C LEU A 212 4.01 -1.51 19.70
N LYS A 213 3.30 -2.06 20.68
CA LYS A 213 2.90 -3.46 20.69
C LYS A 213 1.47 -3.60 21.21
N TRP A 214 0.68 -4.38 20.50
CA TRP A 214 -0.66 -4.82 20.91
C TRP A 214 -0.65 -6.34 21.05
N THR A 215 -1.09 -6.83 22.18
CA THR A 215 -1.31 -8.26 22.40
C THR A 215 -2.82 -8.47 22.50
N ILE A 216 -3.38 -9.17 21.53
CA ILE A 216 -4.82 -9.46 21.39
C ILE A 216 -5.01 -10.91 21.84
N PRO A 217 -5.55 -11.12 23.04
CA PRO A 217 -5.69 -12.48 23.59
C PRO A 217 -6.84 -13.22 22.93
N GLY A 218 -6.80 -14.54 23.08
CA GLY A 218 -7.88 -15.42 22.65
C GLY A 218 -7.82 -15.79 21.17
N VAL A 219 -8.98 -16.13 20.64
CA VAL A 219 -9.12 -16.71 19.29
C VAL A 219 -9.63 -15.64 18.33
N LEU A 220 -8.91 -15.47 17.24
CA LEU A 220 -9.37 -14.72 16.06
C LEU A 220 -9.83 -15.75 15.01
N ALA A 221 -11.13 -15.96 14.91
CA ALA A 221 -11.72 -16.91 13.96
C ALA A 221 -11.50 -16.50 12.49
N PRO A 222 -11.64 -17.43 11.52
CA PRO A 222 -11.61 -17.10 10.10
C PRO A 222 -12.55 -15.95 9.76
N LYS A 223 -12.05 -14.99 8.95
CA LYS A 223 -12.75 -13.75 8.53
C LYS A 223 -13.07 -12.77 9.67
N GLN A 224 -12.75 -13.10 10.91
CA GLN A 224 -12.86 -12.14 12.01
C GLN A 224 -11.82 -11.04 11.86
N LYS A 225 -12.22 -9.82 12.24
CA LYS A 225 -11.38 -8.62 12.19
C LYS A 225 -11.46 -7.84 13.50
N GLY A 226 -10.45 -7.05 13.74
CA GLY A 226 -10.41 -6.06 14.81
C GLY A 226 -9.59 -4.85 14.42
N GLN A 227 -9.52 -3.88 15.31
CA GLN A 227 -8.80 -2.64 15.08
C GLN A 227 -7.90 -2.32 16.27
N VAL A 228 -6.71 -1.81 15.95
CA VAL A 228 -5.81 -1.16 16.89
C VAL A 228 -5.38 0.18 16.31
N GLY A 229 -4.92 1.08 17.14
CA GLY A 229 -4.49 2.38 16.68
C GLY A 229 -3.52 3.05 17.63
N PHE A 230 -2.95 4.13 17.16
CA PHE A 230 -2.18 5.05 17.97
C PHE A 230 -2.26 6.45 17.39
N CYS A 231 -1.96 7.43 18.22
CA CYS A 231 -1.84 8.81 17.75
C CYS A 231 -0.50 9.42 18.14
N VAL A 232 -0.08 10.37 17.32
CA VAL A 232 1.17 11.11 17.48
C VAL A 232 0.93 12.60 17.25
N ARG A 233 1.83 13.44 17.77
CA ARG A 233 1.90 14.88 17.48
C ARG A 233 3.14 15.17 16.66
N ILE A 234 3.03 16.07 15.71
CA ILE A 234 4.18 16.67 15.03
C ILE A 234 4.67 17.81 15.90
N PRO A 235 5.90 17.77 16.41
CA PRO A 235 6.42 18.86 17.27
C PRO A 235 6.52 20.18 16.50
N ASP A 236 6.54 21.29 17.25
CA ASP A 236 6.65 22.65 16.73
C ASP A 236 8.00 22.92 16.07
#